data_3793c9d6891565011ca5240b1ff6df56
#
_entry.id   3793c9d6891565011ca5240b1ff6df56
#
_cell.length_a   1.000
_cell.length_b   1.000
_cell.length_c   1.000
_cell.angle_alpha   90.00
_cell.angle_beta   90.00
_cell.angle_gamma   90.00
#
_symmetry.space_group_name_H-M   'P 1'
#
loop_
_entity.id
_entity.type
_entity.pdbx_description
1 polymer ?
#
loop_
_entity_poly.entity_id
_entity_poly.type
_entity_poly.pdbx_seq_one_letter_code
_entity_poly.pdbx_strand_id
1 'polypeptide(L)'
;MTKYDDFKNFITPYTYFTTTKLLTVKDPKIGLINKGLQLLIFGWVMLDLNYNELYLKTEVPSGYTTFWAENGNLTNIQKNSDFSDITYCDNSLYNYAYDADYWTYTNISCVNLPYSEMYQKGENEFFFTTHFTENLINCAKQDNTNECERTFYNDYFTVGVEGMKLGFDHFYTTTFEEGSNLGNIMQGGIDTYIKDDNGNILAHFLPGNTIIMNVSEWLKLTGVNLDDYNEGTNPSLEHPYVTDPTRALFRLSGLEIIIKVSFHNMKSISGYTTTTSEINLHANYGWSSKGSLVTYQNY
;
A
#
# COMPACT_ATOMS: atom_id res chain seq x y z
N MET A 1 44.81 -56.76 -9.77
CA MET A 1 44.50 -55.43 -9.21
C MET A 1 42.97 -55.33 -9.12
N THR A 2 42.48 -55.20 -7.90
CA THR A 2 41.03 -55.21 -7.68
C THR A 2 40.46 -53.80 -7.78
N LYS A 3 39.24 -53.64 -8.24
CA LYS A 3 38.51 -52.32 -8.27
C LYS A 3 38.57 -51.57 -6.92
N TYR A 4 38.84 -52.30 -5.86
CA TYR A 4 39.00 -51.76 -4.50
C TYR A 4 40.29 -50.96 -4.34
N ASP A 5 41.40 -51.42 -4.97
CA ASP A 5 42.69 -50.75 -4.90
C ASP A 5 42.67 -49.43 -5.71
N ASP A 6 41.96 -49.41 -6.83
CA ASP A 6 41.80 -48.18 -7.64
C ASP A 6 40.99 -47.14 -6.90
N PHE A 7 39.92 -47.56 -6.23
CA PHE A 7 39.07 -46.66 -5.44
C PHE A 7 39.83 -46.11 -4.23
N LYS A 8 40.62 -46.94 -3.56
CA LYS A 8 41.47 -46.54 -2.45
C LYS A 8 42.53 -45.52 -2.86
N ASN A 9 43.18 -45.74 -4.01
CA ASN A 9 44.16 -44.80 -4.55
C ASN A 9 43.59 -43.49 -5.00
N PHE A 10 42.34 -43.49 -5.48
CA PHE A 10 41.63 -42.28 -5.85
C PHE A 10 41.25 -41.42 -4.64
N ILE A 11 40.82 -42.05 -3.53
CA ILE A 11 40.36 -41.31 -2.33
C ILE A 11 41.54 -40.91 -1.45
N THR A 12 42.68 -41.64 -1.46
CA THR A 12 43.80 -41.39 -0.57
C THR A 12 44.30 -39.94 -0.55
N PRO A 13 44.45 -39.22 -1.67
CA PRO A 13 44.89 -37.81 -1.61
C PRO A 13 43.91 -36.88 -0.92
N TYR A 14 42.62 -37.20 -0.91
CA TYR A 14 41.61 -36.38 -0.27
C TYR A 14 41.35 -36.66 1.21
N THR A 15 41.97 -37.75 1.74
CA THR A 15 41.80 -38.14 3.15
C THR A 15 42.89 -37.58 4.08
N TYR A 16 43.88 -36.88 3.53
CA TYR A 16 44.90 -36.20 4.34
C TYR A 16 44.60 -34.73 4.53
N PHE A 17 44.78 -34.25 5.73
CA PHE A 17 44.75 -32.82 6.03
C PHE A 17 45.97 -32.44 6.90
N THR A 18 46.46 -31.23 6.69
CA THR A 18 47.55 -30.65 7.45
C THR A 18 47.03 -29.58 8.40
N THR A 19 47.51 -29.60 9.65
CA THR A 19 47.24 -28.55 10.64
C THR A 19 48.39 -27.52 10.62
N THR A 20 48.12 -26.33 11.17
CA THR A 20 49.13 -25.26 11.31
C THR A 20 50.38 -25.66 12.08
N LYS A 21 50.35 -26.76 12.85
CA LYS A 21 51.52 -27.35 13.54
C LYS A 21 52.22 -28.45 12.72
N LEU A 22 51.97 -28.53 11.42
CA LEU A 22 52.56 -29.53 10.50
C LEU A 22 52.33 -30.98 10.96
N LEU A 23 51.28 -31.22 11.74
CA LEU A 23 50.91 -32.57 12.13
C LEU A 23 50.15 -33.23 10.98
N THR A 24 50.77 -34.22 10.34
CA THR A 24 50.10 -35.01 9.30
C THR A 24 49.47 -36.24 9.93
N VAL A 25 48.14 -36.28 9.95
CA VAL A 25 47.38 -37.44 10.43
C VAL A 25 47.18 -38.39 9.25
N LYS A 26 47.80 -39.57 9.31
CA LYS A 26 47.72 -40.61 8.24
C LYS A 26 46.63 -41.66 8.50
N ASP A 27 45.61 -41.32 9.27
CA ASP A 27 44.49 -42.22 9.51
C ASP A 27 43.37 -41.92 8.47
N PRO A 28 43.05 -42.87 7.57
CA PRO A 28 42.06 -42.66 6.54
C PRO A 28 40.65 -42.46 7.08
N LYS A 29 40.34 -43.00 8.27
CA LYS A 29 39.03 -42.82 8.92
C LYS A 29 38.85 -41.37 9.39
N ILE A 30 39.86 -40.80 10.04
CA ILE A 30 39.85 -39.42 10.50
C ILE A 30 39.82 -38.45 9.31
N GLY A 31 40.59 -38.76 8.24
CA GLY A 31 40.59 -38.00 7.00
C GLY A 31 39.21 -37.98 6.33
N LEU A 32 38.54 -39.12 6.29
CA LEU A 32 37.20 -39.21 5.72
C LEU A 32 36.17 -38.43 6.53
N ILE A 33 36.21 -38.51 7.87
CA ILE A 33 35.34 -37.74 8.77
C ILE A 33 35.58 -36.24 8.55
N ASN A 34 36.81 -35.79 8.47
CA ASN A 34 37.15 -34.39 8.24
C ASN A 34 36.58 -33.88 6.89
N LYS A 35 36.73 -34.67 5.82
CA LYS A 35 36.15 -34.32 4.50
C LYS A 35 34.61 -34.35 4.50
N GLY A 36 34.02 -35.29 5.20
CA GLY A 36 32.58 -35.36 5.39
C GLY A 36 32.05 -34.10 6.10
N LEU A 37 32.71 -33.67 7.18
CA LEU A 37 32.37 -32.44 7.89
C LEU A 37 32.55 -31.19 6.99
N GLN A 38 33.63 -31.13 6.21
CA GLN A 38 33.82 -30.02 5.26
C GLN A 38 32.68 -29.94 4.22
N LEU A 39 32.28 -31.09 3.66
CA LEU A 39 31.14 -31.14 2.72
C LEU A 39 29.84 -30.76 3.41
N LEU A 40 29.61 -31.16 4.64
CA LEU A 40 28.44 -30.83 5.42
C LEU A 40 28.36 -29.30 5.68
N ILE A 41 29.47 -28.70 6.11
CA ILE A 41 29.56 -27.25 6.31
C ILE A 41 29.36 -26.50 5.00
N PHE A 42 30.01 -26.97 3.91
CA PHE A 42 29.83 -26.35 2.59
C PHE A 42 28.38 -26.44 2.13
N GLY A 43 27.73 -27.60 2.28
CA GLY A 43 26.32 -27.79 1.96
C GLY A 43 25.42 -26.87 2.80
N TRP A 44 25.70 -26.76 4.10
CA TRP A 44 24.99 -25.85 4.99
C TRP A 44 25.11 -24.39 4.55
N VAL A 45 26.34 -23.92 4.28
CA VAL A 45 26.60 -22.55 3.82
C VAL A 45 25.88 -22.27 2.49
N MET A 46 25.91 -23.24 1.56
CA MET A 46 25.20 -23.09 0.28
C MET A 46 23.68 -23.03 0.46
N LEU A 47 23.13 -23.81 1.38
CA LEU A 47 21.70 -23.75 1.72
C LEU A 47 21.36 -22.42 2.40
N ASP A 48 22.18 -21.98 3.33
CA ASP A 48 21.98 -20.73 4.05
C ASP A 48 22.08 -19.51 3.11
N LEU A 49 23.06 -19.50 2.22
CA LEU A 49 23.20 -18.49 1.18
C LEU A 49 21.95 -18.41 0.29
N ASN A 50 21.42 -19.60 -0.10
CA ASN A 50 20.28 -19.64 -1.01
C ASN A 50 18.95 -19.34 -0.29
N TYR A 51 18.78 -19.85 0.93
CA TYR A 51 17.54 -19.67 1.70
C TYR A 51 17.39 -18.24 2.24
N ASN A 52 18.48 -17.65 2.71
CA ASN A 52 18.50 -16.30 3.27
C ASN A 52 18.91 -15.24 2.25
N GLU A 53 19.09 -15.64 0.98
CA GLU A 53 19.44 -14.74 -0.13
C GLU A 53 20.65 -13.83 0.18
N LEU A 54 21.61 -14.32 0.97
CA LEU A 54 22.79 -13.56 1.44
C LEU A 54 23.71 -13.07 0.31
N TYR A 55 23.50 -13.58 -0.91
CA TYR A 55 24.17 -13.10 -2.12
C TYR A 55 23.53 -11.83 -2.68
N LEU A 56 22.31 -11.48 -2.23
CA LEU A 56 21.64 -10.26 -2.64
C LEU A 56 22.08 -9.10 -1.75
N LYS A 57 22.43 -8.02 -2.36
CA LYS A 57 22.67 -6.76 -1.67
C LYS A 57 21.37 -5.95 -1.71
N THR A 58 20.82 -5.63 -0.54
CA THR A 58 19.64 -4.81 -0.39
C THR A 58 20.01 -3.40 0.05
N GLU A 59 19.35 -2.42 -0.49
CA GLU A 59 19.48 -1.01 -0.11
C GLU A 59 18.08 -0.42 -0.05
N VAL A 60 17.87 0.54 0.82
CA VAL A 60 16.67 1.38 0.77
C VAL A 60 16.90 2.41 -0.34
N PRO A 61 16.20 2.30 -1.48
CA PRO A 61 16.40 3.24 -2.57
C PRO A 61 15.96 4.63 -2.12
N SER A 62 16.69 5.66 -2.57
CA SER A 62 16.22 7.03 -2.50
C SER A 62 15.33 7.29 -3.71
N GLY A 63 14.10 7.68 -3.49
CA GLY A 63 13.14 7.90 -4.56
C GLY A 63 11.92 8.66 -4.07
N TYR A 64 11.05 8.97 -4.98
CA TYR A 64 9.79 9.61 -4.66
C TYR A 64 8.65 9.04 -5.52
N THR A 65 7.47 9.15 -4.98
CA THR A 65 6.22 8.81 -5.65
C THR A 65 5.45 10.08 -5.92
N THR A 66 4.75 10.14 -7.03
CA THR A 66 3.89 11.26 -7.39
C THR A 66 2.50 10.74 -7.71
N PHE A 67 1.50 11.39 -7.13
CA PHE A 67 0.10 11.13 -7.41
C PHE A 67 -0.52 12.34 -8.09
N TRP A 68 -1.48 12.10 -8.98
CA TRP A 68 -2.36 13.13 -9.53
C TRP A 68 -3.75 12.56 -9.76
N ALA A 69 -4.75 13.43 -9.81
CA ALA A 69 -6.11 13.03 -10.13
C ALA A 69 -6.57 13.68 -11.44
N GLU A 70 -7.43 12.95 -12.14
CA GLU A 70 -8.08 13.40 -13.38
C GLU A 70 -9.59 13.14 -13.32
N ASN A 71 -10.33 13.77 -14.23
CA ASN A 71 -11.78 13.62 -14.40
C ASN A 71 -12.63 14.10 -13.22
N GLY A 72 -12.12 15.01 -12.40
CA GLY A 72 -12.91 15.69 -11.38
C GLY A 72 -13.86 16.71 -11.98
N ASN A 73 -14.89 17.08 -11.22
CA ASN A 73 -15.83 18.12 -11.60
C ASN A 73 -15.24 19.52 -11.32
N LEU A 74 -15.28 20.42 -12.29
CA LEU A 74 -14.79 21.80 -12.16
C LEU A 74 -15.88 22.79 -11.72
N THR A 75 -17.12 22.34 -11.56
CA THR A 75 -18.25 23.21 -11.19
C THR A 75 -18.26 23.51 -9.70
N ASN A 76 -19.00 24.55 -9.30
CA ASN A 76 -19.22 24.88 -7.90
C ASN A 76 -20.02 23.77 -7.19
N ILE A 77 -20.01 23.81 -5.85
CA ILE A 77 -20.78 22.88 -5.01
C ILE A 77 -22.25 22.91 -5.42
N GLN A 78 -22.79 21.75 -5.78
CA GLN A 78 -24.19 21.58 -6.13
C GLN A 78 -24.88 20.68 -5.11
N LYS A 79 -25.54 21.30 -4.13
CA LYS A 79 -26.25 20.60 -3.04
C LYS A 79 -27.68 20.18 -3.41
N ASN A 80 -28.32 20.91 -4.34
CA ASN A 80 -29.74 20.76 -4.68
C ASN A 80 -29.94 20.09 -6.05
N SER A 81 -29.04 19.21 -6.46
CA SER A 81 -29.21 18.44 -7.69
C SER A 81 -30.08 17.22 -7.42
N ASP A 82 -30.76 16.74 -8.45
CA ASP A 82 -31.49 15.48 -8.38
C ASP A 82 -30.52 14.31 -8.46
N PHE A 83 -30.34 13.62 -7.34
CA PHE A 83 -29.49 12.44 -7.19
C PHE A 83 -30.32 11.17 -6.97
N SER A 84 -31.59 11.16 -7.37
CA SER A 84 -32.53 10.03 -7.15
C SER A 84 -32.04 8.70 -7.76
N ASP A 85 -31.20 8.75 -8.79
CA ASP A 85 -30.65 7.57 -9.43
C ASP A 85 -29.45 6.99 -8.65
N ILE A 86 -28.96 7.68 -7.62
CA ILE A 86 -27.79 7.26 -6.84
C ILE A 86 -28.25 6.53 -5.59
N THR A 87 -27.95 5.25 -5.51
CA THR A 87 -28.50 4.32 -4.52
C THR A 87 -28.09 4.59 -3.07
N TYR A 88 -27.00 5.32 -2.84
CA TYR A 88 -26.52 5.65 -1.50
C TYR A 88 -26.98 7.02 -0.98
N CYS A 89 -27.65 7.83 -1.81
CA CYS A 89 -28.16 9.13 -1.42
C CYS A 89 -29.48 8.98 -0.68
N ASP A 90 -29.64 9.68 0.44
CA ASP A 90 -30.87 9.67 1.27
C ASP A 90 -31.38 8.25 1.61
N ASN A 91 -30.47 7.30 1.72
CA ASN A 91 -30.79 5.90 1.91
C ASN A 91 -30.54 5.45 3.35
N SER A 92 -31.60 5.02 4.03
CA SER A 92 -31.55 4.59 5.42
C SER A 92 -30.65 3.37 5.70
N LEU A 93 -30.27 2.58 4.68
CA LEU A 93 -29.31 1.49 4.82
C LEU A 93 -27.88 1.98 5.15
N TYR A 94 -27.62 3.26 4.91
CA TYR A 94 -26.33 3.91 5.20
C TYR A 94 -26.34 4.65 6.54
N ASN A 95 -27.45 4.56 7.30
CA ASN A 95 -27.55 5.17 8.61
C ASN A 95 -26.61 4.46 9.60
N TYR A 96 -25.95 5.25 10.45
CA TYR A 96 -25.02 4.74 11.45
C TYR A 96 -24.98 5.64 12.67
N ALA A 97 -24.99 5.10 13.87
CA ALA A 97 -24.82 5.82 15.12
C ALA A 97 -23.52 5.37 15.80
N TYR A 98 -22.57 6.29 15.91
CA TYR A 98 -21.28 6.06 16.59
C TYR A 98 -21.39 6.33 18.09
N ASP A 99 -22.01 7.47 18.43
CA ASP A 99 -22.30 7.88 19.80
C ASP A 99 -23.72 8.46 19.80
N ALA A 100 -24.61 7.91 20.62
CA ALA A 100 -26.00 8.29 20.64
C ALA A 100 -26.25 9.78 20.94
N ASP A 101 -25.29 10.42 21.64
CA ASP A 101 -25.42 11.80 22.06
C ASP A 101 -24.75 12.78 21.08
N TYR A 102 -23.79 12.33 20.27
CA TYR A 102 -22.93 13.23 19.49
C TYR A 102 -22.85 12.94 17.99
N TRP A 103 -22.87 11.68 17.54
CA TRP A 103 -22.58 11.31 16.18
C TRP A 103 -23.59 10.30 15.64
N THR A 104 -24.63 10.83 15.07
CA THR A 104 -25.65 10.04 14.38
C THR A 104 -25.72 10.47 12.93
N TYR A 105 -25.41 9.57 12.03
CA TYR A 105 -25.48 9.77 10.60
C TYR A 105 -26.78 9.18 10.08
N THR A 106 -27.71 10.02 9.66
CA THR A 106 -29.03 9.58 9.21
C THR A 106 -29.45 10.32 7.95
N ASN A 107 -29.99 9.57 6.99
CA ASN A 107 -30.48 10.11 5.72
C ASN A 107 -29.48 11.08 5.08
N ILE A 108 -28.23 10.59 4.93
CA ILE A 108 -27.13 11.39 4.41
C ILE A 108 -27.44 11.76 2.96
N SER A 109 -27.57 13.05 2.70
CA SER A 109 -27.81 13.57 1.37
C SER A 109 -26.55 13.50 0.50
N CYS A 110 -26.71 13.70 -0.80
CA CYS A 110 -25.59 13.75 -1.72
C CYS A 110 -25.25 15.18 -2.14
N VAL A 111 -23.99 15.35 -2.51
CA VAL A 111 -23.47 16.60 -3.03
C VAL A 111 -22.45 16.35 -4.12
N ASN A 112 -22.45 17.23 -5.11
CA ASN A 112 -21.41 17.27 -6.12
C ASN A 112 -20.39 18.34 -5.72
N LEU A 113 -19.17 17.92 -5.38
CA LEU A 113 -18.09 18.81 -4.99
C LEU A 113 -17.29 19.27 -6.22
N PRO A 114 -16.76 20.51 -6.21
CA PRO A 114 -15.79 20.94 -7.19
C PRO A 114 -14.47 20.16 -7.02
N TYR A 115 -13.71 20.08 -8.10
CA TYR A 115 -12.45 19.34 -8.17
C TYR A 115 -11.48 19.66 -7.02
N SER A 116 -11.37 20.93 -6.65
CA SER A 116 -10.49 21.41 -5.58
C SER A 116 -10.85 20.91 -4.18
N GLU A 117 -12.08 20.43 -3.98
CA GLU A 117 -12.58 19.93 -2.70
C GLU A 117 -12.78 18.41 -2.70
N MET A 118 -12.84 17.83 -3.91
CA MET A 118 -13.05 16.41 -4.11
C MET A 118 -11.82 15.59 -3.73
N TYR A 119 -10.63 16.15 -3.85
CA TYR A 119 -9.38 15.51 -3.44
C TYR A 119 -8.39 16.50 -2.83
N GLN A 120 -7.49 15.98 -2.02
CA GLN A 120 -6.36 16.72 -1.48
C GLN A 120 -5.08 15.90 -1.62
N LYS A 121 -3.99 16.60 -1.94
CA LYS A 121 -2.66 16.03 -2.06
C LYS A 121 -1.79 16.51 -0.90
N GLY A 122 -1.32 15.57 -0.07
CA GLY A 122 -0.28 15.78 0.93
C GLY A 122 1.11 15.42 0.39
N GLU A 123 2.10 15.38 1.24
CA GLU A 123 3.49 15.09 0.87
C GLU A 123 3.65 13.64 0.36
N ASN A 124 3.10 12.66 1.07
CA ASN A 124 3.15 11.24 0.73
C ASN A 124 1.77 10.60 0.74
N GLU A 125 0.73 11.39 0.59
CA GLU A 125 -0.63 10.92 0.66
C GLU A 125 -1.51 11.63 -0.36
N PHE A 126 -2.55 10.92 -0.77
CA PHE A 126 -3.60 11.44 -1.63
C PHE A 126 -4.96 11.07 -1.02
N PHE A 127 -5.80 12.05 -0.81
CA PHE A 127 -7.08 11.89 -0.15
C PHE A 127 -8.22 12.22 -1.09
N PHE A 128 -9.22 11.33 -1.18
CA PHE A 128 -10.49 11.57 -1.85
C PHE A 128 -11.61 11.75 -0.84
N THR A 129 -12.41 12.79 -1.00
CA THR A 129 -13.53 13.08 -0.13
C THR A 129 -14.73 12.21 -0.51
N THR A 130 -15.01 11.18 0.29
CA THR A 130 -16.21 10.32 0.11
C THR A 130 -17.40 10.80 0.92
N HIS A 131 -17.12 11.42 2.06
CA HIS A 131 -18.10 12.00 2.99
C HIS A 131 -17.54 13.29 3.56
N PHE A 132 -18.42 14.27 3.79
CA PHE A 132 -18.06 15.47 4.54
C PHE A 132 -19.19 15.99 5.40
N THR A 133 -18.83 16.67 6.48
CA THR A 133 -19.75 17.29 7.41
C THR A 133 -19.66 18.81 7.31
N GLU A 134 -20.77 19.48 7.09
CA GLU A 134 -20.87 20.93 7.11
C GLU A 134 -21.27 21.40 8.50
N ASN A 135 -20.49 22.29 9.09
CA ASN A 135 -20.77 22.88 10.39
C ASN A 135 -20.89 24.39 10.25
N LEU A 136 -21.97 24.98 10.75
CA LEU A 136 -22.08 26.41 10.94
C LEU A 136 -21.74 26.74 12.39
N ILE A 137 -20.71 27.55 12.58
CA ILE A 137 -20.27 27.99 13.89
C ILE A 137 -20.61 29.47 14.04
N ASN A 138 -21.54 29.78 14.95
CA ASN A 138 -21.83 31.14 15.34
C ASN A 138 -20.98 31.53 16.56
N CYS A 139 -20.07 32.49 16.37
CA CYS A 139 -19.29 33.05 17.46
C CYS A 139 -19.93 34.37 17.88
N ALA A 140 -20.64 34.38 19.00
CA ALA A 140 -21.13 35.60 19.58
C ALA A 140 -20.02 36.25 20.44
N LYS A 141 -19.71 37.53 20.18
CA LYS A 141 -18.90 38.35 21.09
C LYS A 141 -19.78 38.75 22.25
N GLN A 142 -19.77 38.00 23.31
CA GLN A 142 -20.40 38.39 24.56
C GLN A 142 -19.32 38.52 25.63
N ASP A 143 -19.16 39.74 26.14
CA ASP A 143 -18.33 40.16 27.29
C ASP A 143 -17.10 39.27 27.63
N ASN A 144 -16.01 39.49 26.86
CA ASN A 144 -14.70 38.84 27.06
C ASN A 144 -14.58 37.31 26.96
N THR A 145 -15.62 36.59 26.64
CA THR A 145 -15.56 35.16 26.27
C THR A 145 -15.98 35.01 24.84
N ASN A 146 -15.06 34.48 24.00
CA ASN A 146 -15.42 34.04 22.64
C ASN A 146 -16.09 32.65 22.74
N GLU A 147 -17.36 32.64 23.07
CA GLU A 147 -18.16 31.40 23.02
C GLU A 147 -18.65 31.21 21.61
N CYS A 148 -18.17 30.17 20.96
CA CYS A 148 -18.64 29.73 19.65
C CYS A 148 -19.59 28.56 19.84
N GLU A 149 -20.84 28.72 19.41
CA GLU A 149 -21.85 27.68 19.42
C GLU A 149 -22.00 27.08 18.02
N ARG A 150 -22.00 25.76 17.94
CA ARG A 150 -22.26 25.02 16.72
C ARG A 150 -23.77 24.97 16.49
N THR A 151 -24.26 25.70 15.50
CA THR A 151 -25.70 25.86 15.28
C THR A 151 -26.27 24.99 14.18
N PHE A 152 -25.42 24.35 13.38
CA PHE A 152 -25.85 23.61 12.21
C PHE A 152 -24.87 22.48 11.91
N TYR A 153 -25.44 21.34 11.49
CA TYR A 153 -24.70 20.13 11.20
C TYR A 153 -25.44 19.34 10.12
N ASN A 154 -24.80 19.17 8.97
CA ASN A 154 -25.29 18.30 7.91
C ASN A 154 -24.17 17.42 7.37
N ASP A 155 -24.52 16.18 7.06
CA ASP A 155 -23.64 15.21 6.43
C ASP A 155 -24.01 15.01 4.98
N TYR A 156 -23.00 14.83 4.15
CA TYR A 156 -23.14 14.63 2.72
C TYR A 156 -22.20 13.56 2.20
N PHE A 157 -22.69 12.68 1.34
CA PHE A 157 -21.87 11.85 0.49
C PHE A 157 -21.47 12.59 -0.78
N THR A 158 -20.21 12.43 -1.18
CA THR A 158 -19.70 13.03 -2.41
C THR A 158 -20.01 12.13 -3.60
N VAL A 159 -20.60 12.72 -4.66
CA VAL A 159 -20.96 12.00 -5.88
C VAL A 159 -19.78 11.95 -6.83
N GLY A 160 -19.58 10.79 -7.48
CA GLY A 160 -18.65 10.63 -8.61
C GLY A 160 -17.21 10.36 -8.24
N VAL A 161 -16.88 10.12 -6.97
CA VAL A 161 -15.51 9.81 -6.49
C VAL A 161 -14.96 8.57 -7.19
N GLU A 162 -15.78 7.53 -7.35
CA GLU A 162 -15.38 6.26 -7.96
C GLU A 162 -14.97 6.39 -9.42
N GLY A 163 -15.52 7.38 -10.11
CA GLY A 163 -15.22 7.69 -11.52
C GLY A 163 -13.97 8.54 -11.71
N MET A 164 -13.44 9.13 -10.65
CA MET A 164 -12.18 9.87 -10.74
C MET A 164 -11.02 8.93 -11.02
N LYS A 165 -10.05 9.42 -11.79
CA LYS A 165 -8.83 8.67 -12.07
C LYS A 165 -7.73 9.12 -11.13
N LEU A 166 -7.05 8.16 -10.54
CA LEU A 166 -5.81 8.34 -9.79
C LEU A 166 -4.65 7.83 -10.61
N GLY A 167 -3.76 8.73 -10.97
CA GLY A 167 -2.48 8.44 -11.60
C GLY A 167 -1.38 8.33 -10.55
N PHE A 168 -0.42 7.45 -10.81
CA PHE A 168 0.69 7.16 -9.93
C PHE A 168 1.98 7.01 -10.71
N ASP A 169 3.00 7.77 -10.34
CA ASP A 169 4.37 7.64 -10.83
C ASP A 169 5.32 7.34 -9.68
N HIS A 170 6.36 6.58 -9.95
CA HIS A 170 7.39 6.24 -9.00
C HIS A 170 8.78 6.30 -9.63
N PHE A 171 9.74 6.79 -8.88
CA PHE A 171 11.14 6.93 -9.27
C PHE A 171 12.02 6.44 -8.15
N TYR A 172 13.20 5.94 -8.49
CA TYR A 172 14.21 5.60 -7.50
C TYR A 172 15.61 5.89 -8.00
N THR A 173 16.51 6.11 -7.05
CA THR A 173 17.94 6.18 -7.25
C THR A 173 18.61 5.25 -6.24
N THR A 174 19.69 4.58 -6.64
CA THR A 174 20.48 3.72 -5.76
C THR A 174 21.95 4.14 -5.78
N THR A 175 22.67 3.85 -4.70
CA THR A 175 24.11 4.10 -4.63
C THR A 175 24.95 2.97 -5.24
N PHE A 176 24.31 1.84 -5.60
CA PHE A 176 25.01 0.66 -6.14
C PHE A 176 25.57 0.83 -7.53
N GLU A 177 25.13 1.82 -8.26
CA GLU A 177 25.54 2.10 -9.63
C GLU A 177 26.36 3.38 -9.73
N GLU A 178 27.42 3.51 -8.91
CA GLU A 178 28.45 4.51 -9.17
C GLU A 178 29.14 4.17 -10.50
N GLY A 179 28.76 4.88 -11.54
CA GLY A 179 29.40 4.82 -12.87
C GLY A 179 28.53 4.40 -14.05
N SER A 180 27.30 3.98 -13.84
CA SER A 180 26.34 3.83 -14.95
C SER A 180 25.41 5.05 -15.00
N ASN A 181 25.17 5.58 -16.19
CA ASN A 181 24.23 6.69 -16.45
C ASN A 181 22.75 6.32 -16.17
N LEU A 182 22.48 5.34 -15.34
CA LEU A 182 21.15 4.84 -14.95
C LEU A 182 20.57 5.57 -13.74
N GLY A 183 21.18 6.67 -13.31
CA GLY A 183 20.81 7.42 -12.11
C GLY A 183 19.39 7.97 -12.02
N ASN A 184 18.60 7.87 -13.08
CA ASN A 184 17.18 8.25 -13.08
C ASN A 184 16.42 7.31 -14.02
N ILE A 185 16.07 6.13 -13.55
CA ILE A 185 15.13 5.29 -14.30
C ILE A 185 13.75 5.91 -14.08
N MET A 186 13.31 6.69 -15.04
CA MET A 186 11.93 7.15 -15.11
C MET A 186 11.01 5.93 -15.27
N GLN A 187 9.80 6.02 -14.77
CA GLN A 187 8.74 5.00 -14.88
C GLN A 187 8.63 4.40 -16.28
N GLY A 188 8.88 5.17 -17.32
CA GLY A 188 8.86 4.72 -18.71
C GLY A 188 9.80 3.55 -19.05
N GLY A 189 10.68 3.11 -18.14
CA GLY A 189 11.61 2.01 -18.32
C GLY A 189 11.43 0.84 -17.35
N ILE A 190 10.42 0.88 -16.45
CA ILE A 190 10.26 -0.11 -15.38
C ILE A 190 9.01 -0.96 -15.63
N ASP A 191 9.19 -2.26 -15.59
CA ASP A 191 8.12 -3.25 -15.64
C ASP A 191 7.48 -3.33 -14.24
N THR A 192 6.19 -2.97 -14.09
CA THR A 192 5.55 -2.76 -12.80
C THR A 192 4.42 -3.75 -12.56
N TYR A 193 4.49 -4.45 -11.44
CA TYR A 193 3.48 -5.42 -11.01
C TYR A 193 2.78 -4.92 -9.74
N ILE A 194 1.44 -4.90 -9.76
CA ILE A 194 0.65 -4.69 -8.54
C ILE A 194 0.29 -6.07 -7.99
N LYS A 195 0.57 -6.28 -6.71
CA LYS A 195 0.36 -7.55 -6.01
C LYS A 195 -0.52 -7.37 -4.77
N ASP A 196 -1.24 -8.42 -4.40
CA ASP A 196 -1.89 -8.53 -3.11
C ASP A 196 -0.91 -8.96 -2.01
N ASP A 197 -1.38 -9.00 -0.75
CA ASP A 197 -0.59 -9.45 0.40
C ASP A 197 -0.13 -10.92 0.29
N ASN A 198 -0.75 -11.72 -0.58
CA ASN A 198 -0.38 -13.12 -0.84
C ASN A 198 0.65 -13.26 -1.98
N GLY A 199 1.01 -12.16 -2.64
CA GLY A 199 1.93 -12.13 -3.77
C GLY A 199 1.30 -12.45 -5.12
N ASN A 200 -0.03 -12.54 -5.23
CA ASN A 200 -0.72 -12.72 -6.49
C ASN A 200 -0.68 -11.43 -7.31
N ILE A 201 -0.43 -11.53 -8.60
CA ILE A 201 -0.41 -10.39 -9.50
C ILE A 201 -1.85 -9.97 -9.79
N LEU A 202 -2.21 -8.76 -9.40
CA LEU A 202 -3.51 -8.14 -9.62
C LEU A 202 -3.54 -7.30 -10.90
N ALA A 203 -2.43 -6.61 -11.21
CA ALA A 203 -2.27 -5.83 -12.42
C ALA A 203 -0.81 -5.80 -12.87
N HIS A 204 -0.57 -5.55 -14.16
CA HIS A 204 0.75 -5.48 -14.77
C HIS A 204 0.81 -4.31 -15.75
N PHE A 205 1.82 -3.46 -15.60
CA PHE A 205 2.07 -2.31 -16.44
C PHE A 205 3.43 -2.46 -17.11
N LEU A 206 3.41 -2.52 -18.43
CA LEU A 206 4.63 -2.60 -19.24
C LEU A 206 5.43 -1.29 -19.17
N PRO A 207 6.76 -1.35 -19.40
CA PRO A 207 7.58 -0.16 -19.52
C PRO A 207 7.00 0.86 -20.50
N GLY A 208 6.87 2.11 -20.06
CA GLY A 208 6.27 3.20 -20.85
C GLY A 208 4.75 3.39 -20.66
N ASN A 209 4.07 2.48 -20.00
CA ASN A 209 2.66 2.65 -19.67
C ASN A 209 2.51 3.48 -18.40
N THR A 210 1.61 4.45 -18.43
CA THR A 210 1.24 5.23 -17.25
C THR A 210 0.35 4.40 -16.34
N ILE A 211 0.64 4.38 -15.05
CA ILE A 211 -0.23 3.76 -14.05
C ILE A 211 -1.34 4.76 -13.74
N ILE A 212 -2.47 4.59 -14.39
CA ILE A 212 -3.66 5.42 -14.16
C ILE A 212 -4.90 4.53 -14.19
N MET A 213 -5.68 4.59 -13.12
CA MET A 213 -6.89 3.78 -12.96
C MET A 213 -7.97 4.61 -12.26
N ASN A 214 -9.23 4.24 -12.45
CA ASN A 214 -10.32 4.83 -11.69
C ASN A 214 -10.18 4.48 -10.19
N VAL A 215 -10.70 5.34 -9.32
CA VAL A 215 -10.73 5.07 -7.87
C VAL A 215 -11.41 3.73 -7.60
N SER A 216 -12.51 3.43 -8.32
CA SER A 216 -13.18 2.12 -8.21
C SER A 216 -12.30 0.93 -8.59
N GLU A 217 -11.35 1.09 -9.52
CA GLU A 217 -10.41 0.03 -9.89
C GLU A 217 -9.34 -0.16 -8.82
N TRP A 218 -8.81 0.93 -8.24
CA TRP A 218 -7.90 0.86 -7.09
C TRP A 218 -8.55 0.14 -5.90
N LEU A 219 -9.82 0.44 -5.60
CA LEU A 219 -10.58 -0.22 -4.55
C LEU A 219 -10.75 -1.73 -4.83
N LYS A 220 -11.08 -2.11 -6.07
CA LYS A 220 -11.20 -3.51 -6.47
C LYS A 220 -9.90 -4.30 -6.30
N LEU A 221 -8.74 -3.68 -6.53
CA LEU A 221 -7.44 -4.33 -6.30
C LEU A 221 -7.21 -4.67 -4.82
N THR A 222 -7.83 -3.94 -3.89
CA THR A 222 -7.81 -4.25 -2.45
C THR A 222 -8.95 -5.15 -2.01
N GLY A 223 -9.85 -5.54 -2.94
CA GLY A 223 -11.03 -6.35 -2.63
C GLY A 223 -12.15 -5.61 -1.90
N VAL A 224 -12.13 -4.27 -1.90
CA VAL A 224 -13.08 -3.42 -1.15
C VAL A 224 -13.94 -2.60 -2.12
N ASN A 225 -15.20 -2.39 -1.73
CA ASN A 225 -16.11 -1.42 -2.35
C ASN A 225 -16.52 -0.38 -1.31
N LEU A 226 -16.75 0.88 -1.70
CA LEU A 226 -17.16 1.93 -0.77
C LEU A 226 -18.51 1.62 -0.07
N ASP A 227 -19.34 0.81 -0.70
CA ASP A 227 -20.67 0.44 -0.20
C ASP A 227 -20.69 -0.86 0.61
N ASP A 228 -19.49 -1.45 0.89
CA ASP A 228 -19.34 -2.59 1.78
C ASP A 228 -19.22 -2.14 3.24
N TYR A 229 -19.60 -3.03 4.17
CA TYR A 229 -19.43 -2.78 5.60
C TYR A 229 -17.96 -2.85 5.99
N ASN A 230 -17.52 -1.86 6.77
CA ASN A 230 -16.16 -1.79 7.28
C ASN A 230 -16.05 -2.61 8.57
N GLU A 231 -15.51 -3.82 8.44
CA GLU A 231 -15.34 -4.76 9.56
C GLU A 231 -14.45 -4.22 10.70
N GLY A 232 -13.65 -3.22 10.44
CA GLY A 232 -12.82 -2.54 11.44
C GLY A 232 -13.59 -1.52 12.30
N THR A 233 -14.84 -1.21 11.96
CA THR A 233 -15.67 -0.30 12.76
C THR A 233 -16.49 -1.07 13.80
N ASN A 234 -16.88 -0.39 14.88
CA ASN A 234 -17.80 -0.96 15.88
C ASN A 234 -19.22 -1.08 15.28
N PRO A 235 -20.03 -2.03 15.76
CA PRO A 235 -21.44 -2.07 15.45
C PRO A 235 -22.13 -0.74 15.82
N SER A 236 -23.06 -0.31 15.00
CA SER A 236 -23.88 0.87 15.26
C SER A 236 -24.61 0.73 16.61
N LEU A 237 -24.72 1.84 17.34
CA LEU A 237 -25.53 1.90 18.54
C LEU A 237 -27.01 1.91 18.16
N GLU A 238 -27.87 1.38 19.05
CA GLU A 238 -29.32 1.50 18.90
C GLU A 238 -29.72 2.97 18.93
N HIS A 239 -30.40 3.41 17.88
CA HIS A 239 -30.90 4.75 17.75
C HIS A 239 -32.29 4.72 17.05
N PRO A 240 -33.23 5.62 17.34
CA PRO A 240 -34.57 5.61 16.72
C PRO A 240 -34.58 5.54 15.18
N TYR A 241 -33.50 5.97 14.54
CA TYR A 241 -33.34 5.97 13.07
C TYR A 241 -32.39 4.88 12.55
N VAL A 242 -31.83 4.06 13.43
CA VAL A 242 -30.94 2.93 13.10
C VAL A 242 -31.54 1.68 13.69
N THR A 243 -32.16 0.86 12.85
CA THR A 243 -32.94 -0.30 13.32
C THR A 243 -32.11 -1.56 13.52
N ASP A 244 -30.97 -1.65 12.87
CA ASP A 244 -30.06 -2.81 12.94
C ASP A 244 -28.65 -2.38 13.37
N PRO A 245 -27.96 -3.16 14.22
CA PRO A 245 -26.58 -2.89 14.60
C PRO A 245 -25.62 -3.23 13.46
N THR A 246 -25.68 -2.49 12.37
CA THR A 246 -24.79 -2.60 11.24
C THR A 246 -23.47 -1.86 11.49
N ARG A 247 -22.40 -2.26 10.81
CA ARG A 247 -21.15 -1.51 10.83
C ARG A 247 -21.21 -0.31 9.90
N ALA A 248 -20.34 0.67 10.11
CA ALA A 248 -20.24 1.77 9.17
C ALA A 248 -19.76 1.24 7.80
N LEU A 249 -20.27 1.84 6.73
CA LEU A 249 -19.80 1.55 5.38
C LEU A 249 -18.50 2.29 5.11
N PHE A 250 -17.66 1.78 4.18
CA PHE A 250 -16.42 2.45 3.82
C PHE A 250 -16.64 3.85 3.27
N ARG A 251 -17.77 4.11 2.62
CA ARG A 251 -18.14 5.44 2.13
C ARG A 251 -18.24 6.48 3.26
N LEU A 252 -18.71 6.06 4.44
CA LEU A 252 -18.83 6.89 5.63
C LEU A 252 -17.54 6.91 6.47
N SER A 253 -17.01 5.73 6.78
CA SER A 253 -15.85 5.59 7.67
C SER A 253 -14.52 5.92 7.01
N GLY A 254 -14.48 5.91 5.69
CA GLY A 254 -13.26 6.01 4.91
C GLY A 254 -12.50 4.68 4.80
N LEU A 255 -11.48 4.68 3.97
CA LEU A 255 -10.55 3.58 3.76
C LEU A 255 -9.16 4.16 3.53
N GLU A 256 -8.15 3.62 4.21
CA GLU A 256 -6.76 3.95 3.96
C GLU A 256 -6.11 2.81 3.16
N ILE A 257 -5.56 3.13 1.97
CA ILE A 257 -4.80 2.19 1.16
C ILE A 257 -3.33 2.57 1.23
N ILE A 258 -2.51 1.68 1.78
CA ILE A 258 -1.07 1.84 1.83
C ILE A 258 -0.47 1.24 0.57
N ILE A 259 0.27 2.05 -0.18
CA ILE A 259 0.98 1.66 -1.39
C ILE A 259 2.47 1.52 -1.06
N LYS A 260 2.96 0.29 -1.02
CA LYS A 260 4.36 -0.01 -0.77
C LYS A 260 5.04 -0.39 -2.08
N VAL A 261 6.01 0.41 -2.49
CA VAL A 261 6.78 0.16 -3.72
C VAL A 261 8.13 -0.45 -3.37
N SER A 262 8.49 -1.53 -4.03
CA SER A 262 9.80 -2.18 -3.97
C SER A 262 10.37 -2.36 -5.37
N PHE A 263 11.68 -2.26 -5.49
CA PHE A 263 12.38 -2.37 -6.76
C PHE A 263 13.35 -3.55 -6.75
N HIS A 264 13.37 -4.29 -7.84
CA HIS A 264 14.23 -5.44 -8.04
C HIS A 264 15.09 -5.25 -9.27
N ASN A 265 16.41 -5.23 -9.09
CA ASN A 265 17.38 -5.18 -10.16
C ASN A 265 17.95 -6.56 -10.42
N MET A 266 17.77 -7.07 -11.61
CA MET A 266 18.38 -8.32 -12.07
C MET A 266 19.42 -8.02 -13.14
N LYS A 267 20.70 -8.29 -12.83
CA LYS A 267 21.77 -8.22 -13.81
C LYS A 267 21.83 -9.54 -14.59
N SER A 268 21.54 -9.49 -15.87
CA SER A 268 21.66 -10.68 -16.71
C SER A 268 23.13 -11.02 -16.97
N ILE A 269 23.39 -12.29 -17.35
CA ILE A 269 24.74 -12.77 -17.77
C ILE A 269 25.27 -11.96 -18.98
N SER A 270 24.37 -11.38 -19.80
CA SER A 270 24.70 -10.51 -20.92
C SER A 270 25.09 -9.07 -20.54
N GLY A 271 25.04 -8.75 -19.23
CA GLY A 271 25.40 -7.42 -18.72
C GLY A 271 24.25 -6.39 -18.75
N TYR A 272 23.09 -6.73 -19.29
CA TYR A 272 21.91 -5.87 -19.23
C TYR A 272 21.25 -5.96 -17.87
N THR A 273 20.89 -4.82 -17.30
CA THR A 273 20.12 -4.74 -16.05
C THR A 273 18.65 -4.58 -16.41
N THR A 274 17.82 -5.51 -15.95
CA THR A 274 16.36 -5.36 -16.00
C THR A 274 15.90 -4.94 -14.62
N THR A 275 15.13 -3.86 -14.58
CA THR A 275 14.50 -3.37 -13.34
C THR A 275 13.02 -3.69 -13.39
N THR A 276 12.53 -4.29 -12.33
CA THR A 276 11.10 -4.48 -12.09
C THR A 276 10.70 -3.78 -10.82
N SER A 277 9.49 -3.25 -10.77
CA SER A 277 8.91 -2.73 -9.53
C SER A 277 7.72 -3.57 -9.12
N GLU A 278 7.57 -3.75 -7.83
CA GLU A 278 6.43 -4.41 -7.22
C GLU A 278 5.72 -3.42 -6.31
N ILE A 279 4.44 -3.25 -6.54
CA ILE A 279 3.55 -2.44 -5.73
C ILE A 279 2.67 -3.37 -4.92
N ASN A 280 2.83 -3.37 -3.61
CA ASN A 280 1.98 -4.10 -2.70
C ASN A 280 0.94 -3.14 -2.11
N LEU A 281 -0.33 -3.52 -2.22
CA LEU A 281 -1.46 -2.77 -1.70
C LEU A 281 -1.93 -3.40 -0.40
N HIS A 282 -2.05 -2.58 0.64
CA HIS A 282 -2.60 -3.00 1.91
C HIS A 282 -3.73 -2.06 2.32
N ALA A 283 -4.91 -2.61 2.63
CA ALA A 283 -6.06 -1.86 3.07
C ALA A 283 -6.16 -1.87 4.61
N ASN A 284 -6.18 -0.69 5.21
CA ASN A 284 -6.43 -0.53 6.64
C ASN A 284 -7.93 -0.33 6.87
N TYR A 285 -8.50 -1.19 7.70
CA TYR A 285 -9.90 -1.17 8.11
C TYR A 285 -10.06 -0.34 9.39
N GLY A 286 -11.23 0.24 9.55
CA GLY A 286 -11.58 1.09 10.68
C GLY A 286 -11.91 2.52 10.22
N TRP A 287 -12.08 3.42 11.17
CA TRP A 287 -12.27 4.83 10.85
C TRP A 287 -10.98 5.41 10.30
N SER A 288 -11.09 6.09 9.16
CA SER A 288 -9.93 6.83 8.63
C SER A 288 -9.49 7.88 9.64
N SER A 289 -8.24 7.80 10.06
CA SER A 289 -7.65 8.78 10.98
C SER A 289 -7.31 10.11 10.30
N LYS A 290 -7.42 10.15 8.97
CA LYS A 290 -7.07 11.29 8.15
C LYS A 290 -8.31 11.91 7.55
N GLY A 291 -8.35 13.22 7.57
CA GLY A 291 -9.41 14.02 7.00
C GLY A 291 -8.87 15.39 6.62
N SER A 292 -9.66 16.12 5.87
CA SER A 292 -9.35 17.45 5.43
C SER A 292 -10.35 18.44 6.03
N LEU A 293 -9.84 19.51 6.60
CA LEU A 293 -10.64 20.64 7.09
C LEU A 293 -10.58 21.80 6.10
N VAL A 294 -11.72 22.17 5.54
CA VAL A 294 -11.85 23.38 4.73
C VAL A 294 -12.70 24.39 5.48
N THR A 295 -12.16 25.57 5.73
CA THR A 295 -12.85 26.64 6.42
C THR A 295 -13.25 27.72 5.42
N TYR A 296 -14.55 27.97 5.28
CA TYR A 296 -15.07 29.09 4.50
C TYR A 296 -15.36 30.25 5.43
N GLN A 297 -14.76 31.40 5.17
CA GLN A 297 -15.21 32.66 5.79
C GLN A 297 -16.20 33.32 4.82
N ASN A 298 -17.46 33.36 5.21
CA ASN A 298 -18.43 34.21 4.51
C ASN A 298 -18.10 35.67 4.90
N TYR A 299 -17.63 36.45 3.96
CA TYR A 299 -17.54 37.90 4.06
C TYR A 299 -18.86 38.54 3.70
#